data_ed60c9e4e88ef64ba15375e6a701abc0
#
_entry.id   ed60c9e4e88ef64ba15375e6a701abc0
#
_cell.length_a   1.000
_cell.length_b   1.000
_cell.length_c   1.000
_cell.angle_alpha   90.00
_cell.angle_beta   90.00
_cell.angle_gamma   90.00
#
_symmetry.space_group_name_H-M   'P 1'
#
loop_
_entity.id
_entity.type
_entity.pdbx_description
1 polymer ?
#
loop_
_entity_poly.entity_id
_entity_poly.type
_entity_poly.pdbx_seq_one_letter_code
_entity_poly.pdbx_strand_id
1 'polypeptide(L)'
;MFIAIKTDDGRIKGKISFYCRVLHVSRQAFNKYLKTKDSPWKYQSLADAMLDICKEDECNDTYGRIRMYQALQLKQPEGVHIPGERTVYRVMEEIGLNYKPKRKPNGITKADKEARKSDDLIKRDFTAKKPLEKCITDITEIKASDGKLYVSAIFDCYDLAVLGLAMDTNMKAALCKQTLDNAYRAYPTLRGAILHSDRGTQYTSELYRKAINKYGILQSMNSASGRCHDNARCESMWARFKEELLYGRYDTTTMTVEQLKTLIWRYFISYWNNRRICSANGGLPPMVKRQQYYASLQEAA
;
A
#
# COMPACT_ATOMS: atom_id res chain seq x y z
N MET A 1 35.52 -20.05 2.95
CA MET A 1 36.27 -21.04 3.76
C MET A 1 36.53 -22.34 2.98
N PHE A 2 35.54 -23.06 2.50
CA PHE A 2 35.74 -24.33 1.76
C PHE A 2 36.47 -24.18 0.42
N ILE A 3 36.39 -22.99 -0.21
CA ILE A 3 37.15 -22.69 -1.45
C ILE A 3 38.66 -22.75 -1.22
N ALA A 4 39.14 -22.39 -0.02
CA ALA A 4 40.55 -22.43 0.32
C ALA A 4 41.16 -23.85 0.33
N ILE A 5 40.35 -24.89 0.33
CA ILE A 5 40.78 -26.30 0.27
C ILE A 5 41.01 -26.76 -1.19
N LYS A 6 40.56 -25.98 -2.17
CA LYS A 6 40.74 -26.24 -3.60
C LYS A 6 41.92 -25.51 -4.16
N THR A 7 42.46 -26.07 -5.22
CA THR A 7 43.49 -25.44 -6.04
C THR A 7 42.88 -24.65 -7.19
N ASP A 8 43.67 -23.83 -7.89
CA ASP A 8 43.22 -23.03 -9.03
C ASP A 8 42.66 -23.89 -10.18
N ASP A 9 43.15 -25.15 -10.32
CA ASP A 9 42.63 -26.12 -11.27
C ASP A 9 41.35 -26.87 -10.79
N GLY A 10 40.84 -26.52 -9.63
CA GLY A 10 39.66 -27.12 -9.03
C GLY A 10 39.89 -28.46 -8.33
N ARG A 11 41.12 -28.98 -8.31
CA ARG A 11 41.49 -30.22 -7.61
C ARG A 11 41.83 -29.95 -6.15
N ILE A 12 41.61 -30.94 -5.29
CA ILE A 12 41.93 -30.86 -3.87
C ILE A 12 43.39 -31.31 -3.69
N LYS A 13 44.24 -30.41 -3.17
CA LYS A 13 45.64 -30.76 -2.81
C LYS A 13 45.70 -31.13 -1.33
N GLY A 14 46.44 -32.23 -1.03
CA GLY A 14 46.73 -32.66 0.32
C GLY A 14 45.59 -33.38 1.02
N LYS A 15 45.78 -33.64 2.33
CA LYS A 15 44.80 -34.38 3.15
C LYS A 15 43.65 -33.50 3.60
N ILE A 16 42.43 -33.76 3.14
CA ILE A 16 41.20 -33.06 3.53
C ILE A 16 41.10 -32.89 5.05
N SER A 17 41.49 -33.93 5.83
CA SER A 17 41.47 -33.91 7.28
C SER A 17 42.38 -32.83 7.90
N PHE A 18 43.51 -32.55 7.27
CA PHE A 18 44.44 -31.50 7.69
C PHE A 18 43.79 -30.11 7.49
N TYR A 19 43.30 -29.82 6.27
CA TYR A 19 42.69 -28.53 5.95
C TYR A 19 41.40 -28.29 6.77
N CYS A 20 40.60 -29.31 6.96
CA CYS A 20 39.41 -29.19 7.82
C CYS A 20 39.75 -28.84 9.26
N ARG A 21 40.85 -29.39 9.78
CA ARG A 21 41.33 -29.07 11.13
C ARG A 21 41.82 -27.63 11.21
N VAL A 22 42.67 -27.21 10.26
CA VAL A 22 43.23 -25.85 10.21
C VAL A 22 42.11 -24.79 10.08
N LEU A 23 41.07 -25.07 9.29
CA LEU A 23 39.95 -24.16 9.07
C LEU A 23 38.81 -24.32 10.06
N HIS A 24 38.98 -25.15 11.08
CA HIS A 24 37.99 -25.45 12.11
C HIS A 24 36.61 -25.85 11.54
N VAL A 25 36.58 -26.65 10.47
CA VAL A 25 35.38 -27.19 9.86
C VAL A 25 35.32 -28.71 9.93
N SER A 26 34.17 -29.32 10.04
CA SER A 26 34.04 -30.77 10.04
C SER A 26 34.23 -31.34 8.62
N ARG A 27 34.80 -32.56 8.51
CA ARG A 27 34.88 -33.28 7.23
C ARG A 27 33.50 -33.54 6.61
N GLN A 28 32.50 -33.76 7.45
CA GLN A 28 31.12 -33.96 6.98
C GLN A 28 30.58 -32.68 6.33
N ALA A 29 30.79 -31.51 6.93
CA ALA A 29 30.40 -30.22 6.38
C ALA A 29 31.10 -29.94 5.04
N PHE A 30 32.39 -30.26 4.93
CA PHE A 30 33.13 -30.13 3.69
C PHE A 30 32.61 -31.07 2.57
N ASN A 31 32.39 -32.35 2.88
CA ASN A 31 31.83 -33.29 1.92
C ASN A 31 30.41 -32.93 1.49
N LYS A 32 29.58 -32.42 2.43
CA LYS A 32 28.25 -31.89 2.12
C LYS A 32 28.35 -30.70 1.16
N TYR A 33 29.26 -29.77 1.43
CA TYR A 33 29.51 -28.62 0.54
C TYR A 33 29.90 -29.09 -0.88
N LEU A 34 30.83 -30.05 -1.02
CA LEU A 34 31.25 -30.58 -2.33
C LEU A 34 30.07 -31.21 -3.10
N LYS A 35 29.16 -31.89 -2.41
CA LYS A 35 27.97 -32.48 -3.04
C LYS A 35 26.95 -31.43 -3.50
N THR A 36 26.90 -30.31 -2.82
CA THR A 36 25.82 -29.31 -3.04
C THR A 36 26.30 -28.02 -3.68
N LYS A 37 27.62 -27.81 -3.85
CA LYS A 37 28.20 -26.54 -4.35
C LYS A 37 27.72 -26.16 -5.76
N ASP A 38 27.47 -27.16 -6.61
CA ASP A 38 27.04 -26.97 -8.00
C ASP A 38 25.51 -27.22 -8.14
N SER A 39 24.83 -27.53 -7.04
CA SER A 39 23.37 -27.68 -7.03
C SER A 39 22.71 -26.30 -7.06
N PRO A 40 21.62 -26.14 -7.83
CA PRO A 40 20.86 -24.91 -7.81
C PRO A 40 20.37 -24.61 -6.38
N TRP A 41 20.26 -23.32 -6.05
CA TRP A 41 19.79 -22.94 -4.73
C TRP A 41 18.37 -23.47 -4.48
N LYS A 42 18.17 -24.11 -3.34
CA LYS A 42 16.89 -24.75 -2.97
C LYS A 42 15.67 -23.86 -3.13
N TYR A 43 15.85 -22.55 -2.98
CA TYR A 43 14.77 -21.57 -3.03
C TYR A 43 14.79 -20.74 -4.32
N GLN A 44 15.53 -21.17 -5.37
CA GLN A 44 15.65 -20.41 -6.61
C GLN A 44 14.29 -20.12 -7.24
N SER A 45 13.43 -21.13 -7.40
CA SER A 45 12.09 -20.97 -7.97
C SER A 45 11.21 -20.01 -7.16
N LEU A 46 11.33 -20.05 -5.81
CA LEU A 46 10.63 -19.12 -4.94
C LEU A 46 11.17 -17.69 -5.09
N ALA A 47 12.48 -17.51 -5.20
CA ALA A 47 13.12 -16.23 -5.42
C ALA A 47 12.70 -15.62 -6.77
N ASP A 48 12.70 -16.42 -7.83
CA ASP A 48 12.28 -15.99 -9.17
C ASP A 48 10.81 -15.54 -9.15
N ALA A 49 9.93 -16.29 -8.51
CA ALA A 49 8.53 -15.91 -8.35
C ALA A 49 8.33 -14.60 -7.58
N MET A 50 9.15 -14.33 -6.55
CA MET A 50 9.12 -13.05 -5.83
C MET A 50 9.57 -11.90 -6.73
N LEU A 51 10.63 -12.08 -7.51
CA LEU A 51 11.11 -11.08 -8.46
C LEU A 51 10.08 -10.79 -9.55
N ASP A 52 9.38 -11.81 -10.02
CA ASP A 52 8.32 -11.65 -11.03
C ASP A 52 7.12 -10.87 -10.46
N ILE A 53 6.73 -11.13 -9.21
CA ILE A 53 5.74 -10.30 -8.51
C ILE A 53 6.18 -8.82 -8.45
N CYS A 54 7.46 -8.55 -8.20
CA CYS A 54 7.99 -7.19 -8.18
C CYS A 54 7.97 -6.53 -9.57
N LYS A 55 8.17 -7.29 -10.64
CA LYS A 55 8.14 -6.78 -12.03
C LYS A 55 6.73 -6.44 -12.55
N GLU A 56 5.68 -7.01 -11.98
CA GLU A 56 4.30 -6.77 -12.43
C GLU A 56 3.84 -5.33 -12.24
N ASP A 57 4.35 -4.66 -11.21
CA ASP A 57 4.13 -3.23 -10.98
C ASP A 57 5.30 -2.64 -10.20
N GLU A 58 5.71 -1.41 -10.56
CA GLU A 58 6.82 -0.72 -9.89
C GLU A 58 6.62 -0.56 -8.37
N CYS A 59 5.36 -0.48 -7.90
CA CYS A 59 5.05 -0.34 -6.50
C CYS A 59 5.20 -1.64 -5.68
N ASN A 60 5.29 -2.80 -6.34
CA ASN A 60 5.38 -4.10 -5.67
C ASN A 60 6.73 -4.33 -4.97
N ASP A 61 7.80 -3.63 -5.37
CA ASP A 61 9.10 -3.70 -4.68
C ASP A 61 9.08 -3.12 -3.25
N THR A 62 8.00 -2.39 -2.90
CA THR A 62 7.74 -1.92 -1.54
C THR A 62 7.09 -2.97 -0.64
N TYR A 63 6.83 -4.17 -1.15
CA TYR A 63 6.22 -5.22 -0.35
C TYR A 63 7.18 -5.69 0.74
N GLY A 64 6.76 -5.51 1.99
CA GLY A 64 7.38 -6.17 3.14
C GLY A 64 6.96 -7.65 3.20
N ARG A 65 7.55 -8.40 4.14
CA ARG A 65 7.38 -9.86 4.29
C ARG A 65 5.93 -10.33 4.23
N ILE A 66 5.01 -9.66 4.93
CA ILE A 66 3.59 -10.06 4.99
C ILE A 66 2.93 -9.93 3.62
N ARG A 67 3.13 -8.79 2.95
CA ARG A 67 2.52 -8.57 1.62
C ARG A 67 3.11 -9.50 0.56
N MET A 68 4.41 -9.75 0.58
CA MET A 68 5.05 -10.70 -0.34
C MET A 68 4.53 -12.12 -0.11
N TYR A 69 4.43 -12.56 1.15
CA TYR A 69 3.84 -13.86 1.48
C TYR A 69 2.40 -13.97 1.01
N GLN A 70 1.55 -12.96 1.27
CA GLN A 70 0.16 -12.92 0.80
C GLN A 70 0.06 -12.90 -0.73
N ALA A 71 0.96 -12.19 -1.42
CA ALA A 71 1.01 -12.17 -2.88
C ALA A 71 1.30 -13.56 -3.46
N LEU A 72 2.28 -14.27 -2.89
CA LEU A 72 2.59 -15.64 -3.27
C LEU A 72 1.39 -16.59 -3.04
N GLN A 73 0.74 -16.47 -1.87
CA GLN A 73 -0.45 -17.26 -1.53
C GLN A 73 -1.63 -17.00 -2.49
N LEU A 74 -1.82 -15.75 -2.90
CA LEU A 74 -2.90 -15.36 -3.82
C LEU A 74 -2.63 -15.85 -5.25
N LYS A 75 -1.37 -15.76 -5.70
CA LYS A 75 -0.99 -16.06 -7.09
C LYS A 75 -0.71 -17.52 -7.33
N GLN A 76 -0.26 -18.25 -6.32
CA GLN A 76 0.10 -19.66 -6.39
C GLN A 76 0.91 -20.01 -7.65
N PRO A 77 2.13 -19.43 -7.84
CA PRO A 77 2.91 -19.63 -9.05
C PRO A 77 3.17 -21.13 -9.29
N GLU A 78 2.97 -21.55 -10.53
CA GLU A 78 3.04 -22.96 -10.91
C GLU A 78 4.41 -23.58 -10.61
N GLY A 79 4.43 -24.76 -10.04
CA GLY A 79 5.65 -25.48 -9.69
C GLY A 79 6.47 -24.88 -8.53
N VAL A 80 5.98 -23.83 -7.86
CA VAL A 80 6.67 -23.19 -6.74
C VAL A 80 6.07 -23.60 -5.42
N HIS A 81 6.88 -24.27 -4.59
CA HIS A 81 6.48 -24.55 -3.20
C HIS A 81 6.59 -23.27 -2.35
N ILE A 82 5.48 -22.82 -1.77
CA ILE A 82 5.42 -21.65 -0.90
C ILE A 82 5.58 -22.11 0.56
N PRO A 83 6.74 -21.90 1.18
CA PRO A 83 6.97 -22.24 2.58
C PRO A 83 6.30 -21.24 3.52
N GLY A 84 6.39 -21.46 4.84
CA GLY A 84 5.87 -20.51 5.82
C GLY A 84 6.54 -19.11 5.73
N GLU A 85 5.84 -18.08 6.20
CA GLU A 85 6.20 -16.65 6.12
C GLU A 85 7.66 -16.35 6.54
N ARG A 86 8.14 -17.02 7.60
CA ARG A 86 9.52 -16.83 8.09
C ARG A 86 10.58 -17.25 7.04
N THR A 87 10.31 -18.31 6.28
CA THR A 87 11.21 -18.75 5.21
C THR A 87 11.15 -17.81 4.02
N VAL A 88 9.96 -17.34 3.65
CA VAL A 88 9.76 -16.33 2.62
C VAL A 88 10.57 -15.07 2.95
N TYR A 89 10.49 -14.57 4.19
CA TYR A 89 11.26 -13.42 4.63
C TYR A 89 12.78 -13.63 4.50
N ARG A 90 13.28 -14.80 4.91
CA ARG A 90 14.71 -15.13 4.77
C ARG A 90 15.17 -15.15 3.31
N VAL A 91 14.34 -15.68 2.41
CA VAL A 91 14.63 -15.65 0.96
C VAL A 91 14.62 -14.22 0.43
N MET A 92 13.68 -13.38 0.86
CA MET A 92 13.67 -11.94 0.53
C MET A 92 14.97 -11.23 0.97
N GLU A 93 15.47 -11.54 2.16
CA GLU A 93 16.73 -10.99 2.65
C GLU A 93 17.91 -11.43 1.77
N GLU A 94 17.98 -12.71 1.41
CA GLU A 94 19.04 -13.29 0.58
C GLU A 94 19.11 -12.65 -0.82
N ILE A 95 17.95 -12.35 -1.42
CA ILE A 95 17.86 -11.72 -2.74
C ILE A 95 17.80 -10.18 -2.69
N GLY A 96 17.95 -9.59 -1.51
CA GLY A 96 18.00 -8.14 -1.33
C GLY A 96 16.64 -7.41 -1.42
N LEU A 97 15.52 -8.13 -1.35
CA LEU A 97 14.17 -7.53 -1.35
C LEU A 97 13.78 -6.98 0.03
N ASN A 98 14.66 -6.20 0.65
CA ASN A 98 14.43 -5.59 1.95
C ASN A 98 14.11 -4.10 1.80
N TYR A 99 12.82 -3.80 1.56
CA TYR A 99 12.38 -2.41 1.48
C TYR A 99 12.50 -1.72 2.86
N LYS A 100 13.24 -0.61 2.90
CA LYS A 100 13.34 0.26 4.09
C LYS A 100 12.53 1.52 3.85
N PRO A 101 11.46 1.76 4.63
CA PRO A 101 10.62 2.95 4.51
C PRO A 101 11.43 4.26 4.59
N LYS A 102 11.17 5.20 3.67
CA LYS A 102 11.78 6.53 3.68
C LYS A 102 10.88 7.47 4.47
N ARG A 103 11.33 7.90 5.65
CA ARG A 103 10.59 8.85 6.49
C ARG A 103 10.69 10.26 5.93
N LYS A 104 9.54 10.96 5.77
CA LYS A 104 9.48 12.43 5.66
C LYS A 104 8.42 12.97 6.62
N PRO A 105 8.69 14.09 7.32
CA PRO A 105 7.77 14.66 8.29
C PRO A 105 6.81 15.70 7.68
N ASN A 106 5.68 15.93 8.35
CA ASN A 106 4.85 17.12 8.56
C ASN A 106 3.56 17.28 7.76
N GLY A 107 2.46 17.53 8.53
CA GLY A 107 1.14 17.91 8.07
C GLY A 107 1.02 19.43 7.78
N ILE A 108 0.04 19.82 6.96
CA ILE A 108 -0.04 21.16 6.35
C ILE A 108 -1.40 21.87 6.61
N THR A 109 -2.38 21.25 7.27
CA THR A 109 -3.74 21.79 7.40
C THR A 109 -3.93 22.74 8.58
N LYS A 110 -4.61 23.89 8.34
CA LYS A 110 -5.10 24.81 9.39
C LYS A 110 -6.63 24.68 9.51
N ALA A 111 -7.11 24.52 10.75
CA ALA A 111 -8.53 24.42 11.04
C ALA A 111 -9.16 25.82 11.21
N ASP A 112 -10.36 26.03 10.66
CA ASP A 112 -11.20 27.19 10.93
C ASP A 112 -11.96 26.98 12.26
N LYS A 113 -11.81 27.94 13.19
CA LYS A 113 -12.39 27.85 14.54
C LYS A 113 -13.87 28.23 14.59
N GLU A 114 -14.36 29.06 13.65
CA GLU A 114 -15.71 29.66 13.71
C GLU A 114 -16.75 28.94 12.82
N ALA A 115 -16.35 28.12 11.87
CA ALA A 115 -17.28 27.42 10.98
C ALA A 115 -18.15 26.38 11.73
N ARG A 116 -19.43 26.26 11.33
CA ARG A 116 -20.34 25.21 11.82
C ARG A 116 -19.77 23.83 11.46
N LYS A 117 -19.64 22.98 12.45
CA LYS A 117 -19.00 21.67 12.37
C LYS A 117 -20.03 20.57 12.59
N SER A 118 -19.86 19.44 11.92
CA SER A 118 -20.63 18.22 12.16
C SER A 118 -20.05 17.44 13.34
N ASP A 119 -20.85 16.59 13.96
CA ASP A 119 -20.44 15.73 15.06
C ASP A 119 -19.49 14.62 14.59
N ASP A 120 -18.68 14.09 15.49
CA ASP A 120 -17.85 12.91 15.25
C ASP A 120 -18.70 11.65 15.42
N LEU A 121 -19.23 11.14 14.30
CA LEU A 121 -20.04 9.93 14.23
C LEU A 121 -19.19 8.65 14.24
N ILE A 122 -17.90 8.72 13.88
CA ILE A 122 -17.00 7.57 13.79
C ILE A 122 -16.38 7.26 15.14
N LYS A 123 -16.05 8.28 15.96
CA LYS A 123 -15.41 8.14 17.28
C LYS A 123 -14.15 7.25 17.23
N ARG A 124 -13.33 7.42 16.18
CA ARG A 124 -12.12 6.62 15.86
C ARG A 124 -12.37 5.16 15.51
N ASP A 125 -13.63 4.72 15.42
CA ASP A 125 -13.95 3.39 14.90
C ASP A 125 -14.05 3.42 13.37
N PHE A 126 -12.92 3.15 12.71
CA PHE A 126 -12.80 3.05 11.25
C PHE A 126 -13.12 1.64 10.73
N THR A 127 -13.77 0.79 11.52
CA THR A 127 -14.22 -0.51 11.06
C THR A 127 -15.58 -0.39 10.39
N ALA A 128 -15.81 -1.13 9.31
CA ALA A 128 -17.08 -1.21 8.62
C ALA A 128 -17.42 -2.69 8.36
N LYS A 129 -18.69 -3.03 8.46
CA LYS A 129 -19.18 -4.41 8.27
C LYS A 129 -19.50 -4.71 6.81
N LYS A 130 -19.75 -3.68 6.02
CA LYS A 130 -20.10 -3.78 4.59
C LYS A 130 -19.50 -2.62 3.80
N PRO A 131 -19.34 -2.78 2.48
CA PRO A 131 -18.94 -1.67 1.61
C PRO A 131 -19.90 -0.48 1.73
N LEU A 132 -19.34 0.73 1.59
CA LEU A 132 -20.09 2.00 1.56
C LEU A 132 -20.85 2.33 2.86
N GLU A 133 -20.49 1.71 3.99
CA GLU A 133 -21.07 2.02 5.30
C GLU A 133 -20.41 3.25 5.93
N LYS A 134 -19.07 3.21 6.00
CA LYS A 134 -18.23 4.29 6.52
C LYS A 134 -17.14 4.61 5.53
N CYS A 135 -16.95 5.87 5.22
CA CYS A 135 -15.93 6.37 4.32
C CYS A 135 -15.14 7.49 4.99
N ILE A 136 -13.91 7.66 4.56
CA ILE A 136 -13.02 8.73 5.01
C ILE A 136 -12.55 9.54 3.82
N THR A 137 -12.33 10.84 4.03
CA THR A 137 -11.83 11.75 2.98
C THR A 137 -10.80 12.71 3.54
N ASP A 138 -9.84 13.06 2.71
CA ASP A 138 -8.80 14.03 3.04
C ASP A 138 -8.13 14.55 1.76
N ILE A 139 -7.31 15.59 1.91
CA ILE A 139 -6.52 16.20 0.84
C ILE A 139 -5.04 16.07 1.17
N THR A 140 -4.23 15.74 0.18
CA THR A 140 -2.78 15.83 0.30
C THR A 140 -2.19 16.76 -0.76
N GLU A 141 -1.07 17.41 -0.43
CA GLU A 141 -0.31 18.29 -1.33
C GLU A 141 0.93 17.58 -1.85
N ILE A 142 1.25 17.79 -3.12
CA ILE A 142 2.48 17.34 -3.78
C ILE A 142 3.06 18.53 -4.53
N LYS A 143 4.36 18.74 -4.38
CA LYS A 143 5.09 19.76 -5.14
C LYS A 143 5.39 19.24 -6.54
N ALA A 144 5.16 20.06 -7.55
CA ALA A 144 5.49 19.83 -8.95
C ALA A 144 6.50 20.88 -9.44
N SER A 145 7.05 20.70 -10.64
CA SER A 145 7.98 21.68 -11.27
C SER A 145 7.29 22.99 -11.63
N ASP A 146 6.01 22.93 -11.98
CA ASP A 146 5.18 24.04 -12.44
C ASP A 146 4.13 24.48 -11.40
N GLY A 147 4.26 24.04 -10.12
CA GLY A 147 3.38 24.47 -9.05
C GLY A 147 3.14 23.43 -7.97
N LYS A 148 1.90 23.35 -7.51
CA LYS A 148 1.44 22.39 -6.50
C LYS A 148 0.24 21.63 -7.03
N LEU A 149 0.20 20.35 -6.72
CA LEU A 149 -0.94 19.49 -6.97
C LEU A 149 -1.60 19.10 -5.65
N TYR A 150 -2.90 19.35 -5.54
CA TYR A 150 -3.74 18.88 -4.44
C TYR A 150 -4.54 17.67 -4.89
N VAL A 151 -4.43 16.59 -4.13
CA VAL A 151 -5.12 15.33 -4.41
C VAL A 151 -6.12 15.10 -3.31
N SER A 152 -7.39 15.00 -3.67
CA SER A 152 -8.49 14.66 -2.78
C SER A 152 -9.05 13.28 -3.12
N ALA A 153 -9.24 12.44 -2.11
CA ALA A 153 -9.77 11.10 -2.30
C ALA A 153 -10.80 10.73 -1.22
N ILE A 154 -11.72 9.83 -1.57
CA ILE A 154 -12.63 9.17 -0.65
C ILE A 154 -12.26 7.69 -0.61
N PHE A 155 -11.98 7.18 0.58
CA PHE A 155 -11.64 5.77 0.83
C PHE A 155 -12.76 5.09 1.61
N ASP A 156 -13.10 3.87 1.22
CA ASP A 156 -14.01 3.02 1.98
C ASP A 156 -13.30 2.40 3.19
N CYS A 157 -13.92 2.41 4.34
CA CYS A 157 -13.36 1.80 5.54
C CYS A 157 -13.45 0.26 5.53
N TYR A 158 -14.34 -0.33 4.73
CA TYR A 158 -14.53 -1.78 4.65
C TYR A 158 -13.36 -2.48 3.93
N ASP A 159 -13.01 -2.00 2.75
CA ASP A 159 -12.04 -2.65 1.86
C ASP A 159 -10.87 -1.76 1.44
N LEU A 160 -10.89 -0.49 1.85
CA LEU A 160 -9.91 0.53 1.50
C LEU A 160 -9.90 0.92 0.02
N ALA A 161 -10.98 0.64 -0.72
CA ALA A 161 -11.13 1.08 -2.10
C ALA A 161 -11.19 2.61 -2.18
N VAL A 162 -10.57 3.17 -3.21
CA VAL A 162 -10.76 4.56 -3.60
C VAL A 162 -12.06 4.68 -4.37
N LEU A 163 -13.05 5.34 -3.76
CA LEU A 163 -14.39 5.52 -4.31
C LEU A 163 -14.48 6.74 -5.22
N GLY A 164 -13.74 7.78 -4.86
CA GLY A 164 -13.68 9.03 -5.61
C GLY A 164 -12.30 9.64 -5.51
N LEU A 165 -11.83 10.21 -6.61
CA LEU A 165 -10.54 10.88 -6.74
C LEU A 165 -10.74 12.14 -7.56
N ALA A 166 -10.17 13.27 -7.10
CA ALA A 166 -10.04 14.50 -7.87
C ALA A 166 -8.70 15.17 -7.57
N MET A 167 -8.18 15.91 -8.53
CA MET A 167 -6.88 16.57 -8.45
C MET A 167 -6.96 17.96 -9.07
N ASP A 168 -6.41 18.97 -8.37
CA ASP A 168 -6.41 20.35 -8.82
C ASP A 168 -5.13 21.07 -8.35
N THR A 169 -4.82 22.19 -8.96
CA THR A 169 -3.76 23.12 -8.53
C THR A 169 -4.19 23.99 -7.35
N ASN A 170 -5.48 23.97 -6.98
CA ASN A 170 -6.05 24.76 -5.89
C ASN A 170 -6.74 23.88 -4.85
N MET A 171 -6.44 24.11 -3.58
CA MET A 171 -7.08 23.43 -2.45
C MET A 171 -8.39 24.16 -2.04
N LYS A 172 -9.37 24.21 -2.94
CA LYS A 172 -10.67 24.84 -2.69
C LYS A 172 -11.76 23.80 -2.41
N ALA A 173 -12.90 24.23 -1.86
CA ALA A 173 -14.07 23.39 -1.63
C ALA A 173 -14.58 22.68 -2.90
N ALA A 174 -14.37 23.29 -4.06
CA ALA A 174 -14.71 22.69 -5.37
C ALA A 174 -13.99 21.36 -5.61
N LEU A 175 -12.73 21.22 -5.18
CA LEU A 175 -11.97 19.98 -5.29
C LEU A 175 -12.63 18.85 -4.48
N CYS A 176 -12.99 19.11 -3.21
CA CYS A 176 -13.69 18.12 -2.37
C CYS A 176 -15.06 17.76 -2.93
N LYS A 177 -15.79 18.77 -3.43
CA LYS A 177 -17.08 18.54 -4.08
C LYS A 177 -16.93 17.66 -5.31
N GLN A 178 -15.94 17.90 -6.16
CA GLN A 178 -15.69 17.08 -7.35
C GLN A 178 -15.33 15.65 -6.98
N THR A 179 -14.53 15.45 -5.91
CA THR A 179 -14.23 14.11 -5.38
C THR A 179 -15.49 13.39 -4.96
N LEU A 180 -16.40 14.09 -4.25
CA LEU A 180 -17.67 13.56 -3.82
C LEU A 180 -18.60 13.25 -5.01
N ASP A 181 -18.66 14.14 -6.01
CA ASP A 181 -19.45 13.94 -7.23
C ASP A 181 -18.98 12.69 -7.99
N ASN A 182 -17.65 12.51 -8.11
CA ASN A 182 -17.05 11.36 -8.77
C ASN A 182 -17.38 10.06 -8.01
N ALA A 183 -17.28 10.08 -6.68
CA ALA A 183 -17.64 8.93 -5.85
C ALA A 183 -19.12 8.58 -5.98
N TYR A 184 -20.01 9.55 -5.88
CA TYR A 184 -21.46 9.31 -5.98
C TYR A 184 -21.90 8.86 -7.37
N ARG A 185 -21.24 9.36 -8.43
CA ARG A 185 -21.50 8.90 -9.80
C ARG A 185 -21.13 7.43 -9.99
N ALA A 186 -20.02 7.00 -9.42
CA ALA A 186 -19.57 5.61 -9.48
C ALA A 186 -20.37 4.69 -8.54
N TYR A 187 -20.81 5.24 -7.39
CA TYR A 187 -21.48 4.49 -6.31
C TYR A 187 -22.71 5.26 -5.79
N PRO A 188 -23.85 5.26 -6.51
CA PRO A 188 -25.06 5.95 -6.06
C PRO A 188 -25.62 5.42 -4.72
N THR A 189 -25.24 4.20 -4.34
CA THR A 189 -25.57 3.56 -3.06
C THR A 189 -24.79 4.12 -1.86
N LEU A 190 -23.94 5.14 -2.06
CA LEU A 190 -23.34 5.94 -0.97
C LEU A 190 -24.41 6.72 -0.14
N ARG A 191 -25.64 6.79 -0.60
CA ARG A 191 -26.73 7.35 0.20
C ARG A 191 -26.85 6.64 1.55
N GLY A 192 -26.82 7.42 2.64
CA GLY A 192 -26.85 6.91 4.02
C GLY A 192 -25.47 6.52 4.58
N ALA A 193 -24.40 6.54 3.77
CA ALA A 193 -23.05 6.32 4.26
C ALA A 193 -22.58 7.44 5.20
N ILE A 194 -21.72 7.11 6.15
CA ILE A 194 -21.01 8.10 6.96
C ILE A 194 -19.73 8.49 6.21
N LEU A 195 -19.56 9.79 5.91
CA LEU A 195 -18.33 10.32 5.31
C LEU A 195 -17.62 11.22 6.31
N HIS A 196 -16.47 10.77 6.78
CA HIS A 196 -15.67 11.44 7.80
C HIS A 196 -14.51 12.23 7.19
N SER A 197 -14.29 13.44 7.68
CA SER A 197 -13.22 14.34 7.28
C SER A 197 -12.60 15.05 8.49
N ASP A 198 -11.50 15.74 8.25
CA ASP A 198 -11.05 16.78 9.18
C ASP A 198 -12.00 17.99 9.19
N ARG A 199 -11.62 19.03 9.96
CA ARG A 199 -12.39 20.29 10.09
C ARG A 199 -11.89 21.39 9.15
N GLY A 200 -11.27 21.00 8.04
CA GLY A 200 -10.80 21.95 7.02
C GLY A 200 -11.93 22.80 6.43
N THR A 201 -11.61 24.03 6.04
CA THR A 201 -12.58 24.99 5.47
C THR A 201 -13.28 24.43 4.23
N GLN A 202 -12.63 23.51 3.50
CA GLN A 202 -13.18 22.87 2.33
C GLN A 202 -14.43 22.04 2.67
N TYR A 203 -14.36 21.27 3.78
CA TYR A 203 -15.42 20.37 4.23
C TYR A 203 -16.53 21.09 5.01
N THR A 204 -16.23 22.26 5.62
CA THR A 204 -17.22 23.08 6.32
C THR A 204 -17.93 24.06 5.39
N SER A 205 -17.49 24.21 4.13
CA SER A 205 -18.06 25.11 3.15
C SER A 205 -19.53 24.76 2.83
N GLU A 206 -20.31 25.80 2.49
CA GLU A 206 -21.71 25.64 2.08
C GLU A 206 -21.81 24.80 0.80
N LEU A 207 -20.88 24.98 -0.14
CA LEU A 207 -20.81 24.21 -1.39
C LEU A 207 -20.74 22.70 -1.13
N TYR A 208 -19.85 22.31 -0.22
CA TYR A 208 -19.66 20.88 0.11
C TYR A 208 -20.85 20.33 0.89
N ARG A 209 -21.37 21.06 1.87
CA ARG A 209 -22.55 20.65 2.65
C ARG A 209 -23.79 20.48 1.79
N LYS A 210 -24.02 21.39 0.83
CA LYS A 210 -25.12 21.23 -0.15
C LYS A 210 -24.99 19.93 -0.94
N ALA A 211 -23.79 19.56 -1.37
CA ALA A 211 -23.54 18.31 -2.08
C ALA A 211 -23.76 17.07 -1.19
N ILE A 212 -23.25 17.06 0.04
CA ILE A 212 -23.47 16.02 1.05
C ILE A 212 -24.99 15.79 1.27
N ASN A 213 -25.73 16.86 1.50
CA ASN A 213 -27.19 16.79 1.71
C ASN A 213 -27.93 16.29 0.46
N LYS A 214 -27.56 16.78 -0.72
CA LYS A 214 -28.13 16.35 -2.01
C LYS A 214 -27.98 14.83 -2.20
N TYR A 215 -26.86 14.28 -1.83
CA TYR A 215 -26.58 12.84 -1.99
C TYR A 215 -27.08 12.00 -0.81
N GLY A 216 -27.60 12.65 0.25
CA GLY A 216 -28.11 11.96 1.44
C GLY A 216 -27.02 11.22 2.22
N ILE A 217 -25.80 11.78 2.25
CA ILE A 217 -24.65 11.25 2.97
C ILE A 217 -24.59 11.90 4.36
N LEU A 218 -24.20 11.14 5.37
CA LEU A 218 -24.04 11.62 6.75
C LEU A 218 -22.64 12.18 6.93
N GLN A 219 -22.53 13.50 7.09
CA GLN A 219 -21.24 14.13 7.33
C GLN A 219 -20.78 13.89 8.77
N SER A 220 -19.54 13.43 8.93
CA SER A 220 -18.84 13.30 10.20
C SER A 220 -17.54 14.07 10.17
N MET A 221 -17.16 14.69 11.28
CA MET A 221 -15.91 15.46 11.39
C MET A 221 -15.18 15.13 12.69
N ASN A 222 -13.86 15.32 12.68
CA ASN A 222 -13.02 15.16 13.86
C ASN A 222 -13.61 15.87 15.10
N SER A 223 -13.36 15.35 16.29
CA SER A 223 -13.83 15.92 17.56
C SER A 223 -13.32 17.37 17.78
N ALA A 224 -13.98 18.10 18.67
CA ALA A 224 -13.62 19.52 18.96
C ALA A 224 -12.22 19.67 19.56
N SER A 225 -11.73 18.68 20.28
CA SER A 225 -10.39 18.64 20.85
C SER A 225 -9.28 18.31 19.83
N GLY A 226 -9.67 18.05 18.56
CA GLY A 226 -8.83 17.98 17.36
C GLY A 226 -7.45 17.36 17.54
N ARG A 227 -7.37 16.11 18.01
CA ARG A 227 -6.09 15.38 17.98
C ARG A 227 -5.88 14.80 16.60
N CYS A 228 -4.63 14.85 16.10
CA CYS A 228 -4.24 14.29 14.80
C CYS A 228 -4.71 12.84 14.57
N HIS A 229 -4.96 12.10 15.64
CA HIS A 229 -5.43 10.71 15.59
C HIS A 229 -6.88 10.53 15.09
N ASP A 230 -7.68 11.60 15.00
CA ASP A 230 -9.08 11.49 14.58
C ASP A 230 -9.20 11.23 13.06
N ASN A 231 -8.16 11.53 12.25
CA ASN A 231 -8.06 11.19 10.83
C ASN A 231 -6.88 10.27 10.50
N ALA A 232 -6.37 9.54 11.49
CA ALA A 232 -5.17 8.70 11.37
C ALA A 232 -5.25 7.69 10.21
N ARG A 233 -6.46 7.26 9.85
CA ARG A 233 -6.68 6.33 8.74
C ARG A 233 -6.31 6.98 7.40
N CYS A 234 -6.78 8.20 7.11
CA CYS A 234 -6.39 8.94 5.90
C CYS A 234 -4.90 9.26 5.88
N GLU A 235 -4.33 9.69 7.02
CA GLU A 235 -2.89 9.94 7.12
C GLU A 235 -2.07 8.69 6.76
N SER A 236 -2.49 7.52 7.24
CA SER A 236 -1.88 6.24 6.88
C SER A 236 -2.01 5.92 5.39
N MET A 237 -3.15 6.24 4.75
CA MET A 237 -3.36 6.02 3.32
C MET A 237 -2.43 6.92 2.49
N TRP A 238 -2.33 8.20 2.83
CA TRP A 238 -1.42 9.14 2.17
C TRP A 238 0.06 8.80 2.38
N ALA A 239 0.44 8.37 3.57
CA ALA A 239 1.80 7.92 3.84
C ALA A 239 2.18 6.73 2.95
N ARG A 240 1.30 5.74 2.81
CA ARG A 240 1.50 4.59 1.92
C ARG A 240 1.59 4.99 0.46
N PHE A 241 0.68 5.83 0.00
CA PHE A 241 0.71 6.36 -1.36
C PHE A 241 2.05 7.04 -1.67
N LYS A 242 2.47 7.97 -0.80
CA LYS A 242 3.72 8.71 -0.99
C LYS A 242 4.95 7.78 -0.94
N GLU A 243 4.93 6.79 -0.07
CA GLU A 243 6.00 5.83 0.09
C GLU A 243 6.10 4.85 -1.07
N GLU A 244 4.97 4.31 -1.50
CA GLU A 244 4.93 3.28 -2.54
C GLU A 244 5.15 3.86 -3.94
N LEU A 245 4.62 5.06 -4.21
CA LEU A 245 4.70 5.66 -5.53
C LEU A 245 5.79 6.73 -5.66
N LEU A 246 5.89 7.66 -4.70
CA LEU A 246 6.67 8.88 -4.93
C LEU A 246 8.07 8.82 -4.32
N TYR A 247 8.19 8.44 -3.05
CA TYR A 247 9.45 8.58 -2.33
C TYR A 247 10.53 7.64 -2.88
N GLY A 248 11.61 8.25 -3.44
CA GLY A 248 12.76 7.54 -3.94
C GLY A 248 12.60 6.90 -5.31
N ARG A 249 11.45 7.13 -5.96
CA ARG A 249 11.22 6.77 -7.38
C ARG A 249 11.23 8.00 -8.25
N TYR A 250 10.43 9.00 -7.86
CA TYR A 250 10.23 10.20 -8.65
C TYR A 250 10.67 11.44 -7.87
N ASP A 251 11.47 12.26 -8.50
CA ASP A 251 11.65 13.64 -8.05
C ASP A 251 10.47 14.47 -8.58
N THR A 252 9.44 14.62 -7.76
CA THR A 252 8.21 15.32 -8.14
C THR A 252 8.46 16.78 -8.50
N THR A 253 9.59 17.36 -8.06
CA THR A 253 9.96 18.75 -8.39
C THR A 253 10.43 18.94 -9.84
N THR A 254 10.72 17.84 -10.53
CA THR A 254 11.06 17.81 -11.97
C THR A 254 9.87 17.45 -12.85
N MET A 255 8.76 17.02 -12.26
CA MET A 255 7.55 16.59 -12.98
C MET A 255 6.51 17.72 -13.02
N THR A 256 5.80 17.83 -14.14
CA THR A 256 4.66 18.76 -14.26
C THR A 256 3.43 18.24 -13.50
N VAL A 257 2.51 19.14 -13.18
CA VAL A 257 1.22 18.79 -12.57
C VAL A 257 0.48 17.73 -13.40
N GLU A 258 0.48 17.82 -14.73
CA GLU A 258 -0.22 16.85 -15.59
C GLU A 258 0.43 15.46 -15.59
N GLN A 259 1.75 15.40 -15.55
CA GLN A 259 2.47 14.12 -15.38
C GLN A 259 2.14 13.47 -14.04
N LEU A 260 2.11 14.26 -12.97
CA LEU A 260 1.74 13.78 -11.64
C LEU A 260 0.29 13.30 -11.58
N LYS A 261 -0.66 14.02 -12.22
CA LYS A 261 -2.07 13.59 -12.29
C LYS A 261 -2.20 12.22 -12.95
N THR A 262 -1.54 12.00 -14.08
CA THR A 262 -1.56 10.73 -14.80
C THR A 262 -1.01 9.59 -13.94
N LEU A 263 0.14 9.81 -13.31
CA LEU A 263 0.81 8.85 -12.45
C LEU A 263 -0.05 8.47 -11.24
N ILE A 264 -0.64 9.46 -10.56
CA ILE A 264 -1.46 9.29 -9.37
C ILE A 264 -2.78 8.61 -9.71
N TRP A 265 -3.39 8.98 -10.84
CA TRP A 265 -4.62 8.34 -11.31
C TRP A 265 -4.39 6.85 -11.56
N ARG A 266 -3.31 6.49 -12.30
CA ARG A 266 -2.91 5.10 -12.51
C ARG A 266 -2.71 4.35 -11.20
N TYR A 267 -2.03 4.98 -10.23
CA TYR A 267 -1.77 4.37 -8.93
C TYR A 267 -3.07 4.05 -8.19
N PHE A 268 -3.98 5.00 -8.01
CA PHE A 268 -5.18 4.76 -7.21
C PHE A 268 -6.22 3.92 -7.93
N ILE A 269 -6.48 4.18 -9.20
CA ILE A 269 -7.59 3.53 -9.91
C ILE A 269 -7.17 2.16 -10.45
N SER A 270 -5.99 2.06 -11.08
CA SER A 270 -5.56 0.80 -11.67
C SER A 270 -4.84 -0.11 -10.66
N TYR A 271 -3.81 0.41 -9.99
CA TYR A 271 -2.99 -0.42 -9.10
C TYR A 271 -3.64 -0.61 -7.73
N TRP A 272 -3.90 0.48 -6.99
CA TRP A 272 -4.43 0.41 -5.62
C TRP A 272 -5.72 -0.40 -5.54
N ASN A 273 -6.71 -0.06 -6.34
CA ASN A 273 -8.01 -0.69 -6.28
C ASN A 273 -8.02 -2.16 -6.73
N ASN A 274 -7.23 -2.51 -7.76
CA ASN A 274 -7.42 -3.79 -8.44
C ASN A 274 -6.25 -4.77 -8.29
N ARG A 275 -5.04 -4.33 -7.94
CA ARG A 275 -3.85 -5.19 -7.96
C ARG A 275 -3.04 -5.18 -6.67
N ARG A 276 -3.11 -4.08 -5.91
CA ARG A 276 -2.30 -3.91 -4.71
C ARG A 276 -2.69 -4.92 -3.63
N ILE A 277 -1.72 -5.69 -3.16
CA ILE A 277 -1.90 -6.58 -2.00
C ILE A 277 -2.16 -5.74 -0.73
N CYS A 278 -3.32 -5.94 -0.12
CA CYS A 278 -3.76 -5.21 1.06
C CYS A 278 -3.82 -6.14 2.27
N SER A 279 -2.85 -6.05 3.19
CA SER A 279 -2.79 -6.91 4.37
C SER A 279 -4.03 -6.80 5.27
N ALA A 280 -4.65 -5.61 5.35
CA ALA A 280 -5.90 -5.40 6.10
C ALA A 280 -7.11 -6.14 5.48
N ASN A 281 -6.99 -6.57 4.22
CA ASN A 281 -7.99 -7.36 3.52
C ASN A 281 -7.61 -8.84 3.41
N GLY A 282 -6.71 -9.32 4.28
CA GLY A 282 -6.21 -10.69 4.17
C GLY A 282 -5.35 -10.96 2.92
N GLY A 283 -4.77 -9.90 2.32
CA GLY A 283 -3.99 -9.98 1.09
C GLY A 283 -4.78 -9.67 -0.18
N LEU A 284 -6.10 -9.54 -0.10
CA LEU A 284 -6.91 -9.25 -1.28
C LEU A 284 -6.79 -7.78 -1.70
N PRO A 285 -6.72 -7.47 -3.00
CA PRO A 285 -6.94 -6.12 -3.51
C PRO A 285 -8.32 -5.58 -3.10
N PRO A 286 -8.47 -4.26 -2.89
CA PRO A 286 -9.73 -3.66 -2.45
C PRO A 286 -10.96 -4.10 -3.23
N MET A 287 -10.91 -4.03 -4.56
CA MET A 287 -12.07 -4.39 -5.40
C MET A 287 -12.35 -5.89 -5.42
N VAL A 288 -11.36 -6.74 -5.25
CA VAL A 288 -11.55 -8.20 -5.13
C VAL A 288 -12.31 -8.53 -3.83
N LYS A 289 -11.91 -7.91 -2.69
CA LYS A 289 -12.64 -8.07 -1.43
C LYS A 289 -14.10 -7.61 -1.55
N ARG A 290 -14.33 -6.47 -2.24
CA ARG A 290 -15.68 -5.95 -2.50
C ARG A 290 -16.52 -6.91 -3.32
N GLN A 291 -15.95 -7.46 -4.39
CA GLN A 291 -16.64 -8.44 -5.23
C GLN A 291 -17.02 -9.70 -4.45
N GLN A 292 -16.12 -10.23 -3.61
CA GLN A 292 -16.42 -11.36 -2.74
C GLN A 292 -17.58 -11.09 -1.77
N TYR A 293 -17.63 -9.88 -1.20
CA TYR A 293 -18.75 -9.49 -0.34
C TYR A 293 -20.09 -9.54 -1.09
N TYR A 294 -20.16 -8.96 -2.28
CA TYR A 294 -21.41 -8.99 -3.04
C TYR A 294 -21.77 -10.38 -3.56
N ALA A 295 -20.80 -11.20 -3.93
CA ALA A 295 -21.03 -12.60 -4.30
C ALA A 295 -21.63 -13.40 -3.14
N SER A 296 -21.11 -13.25 -1.92
CA SER A 296 -21.64 -13.94 -0.73
C SER A 296 -23.09 -13.55 -0.39
N LEU A 297 -23.50 -12.33 -0.73
CA LEU A 297 -24.90 -11.92 -0.56
C LEU A 297 -25.84 -12.57 -1.58
N GLN A 298 -25.36 -12.83 -2.80
CA GLN A 298 -26.14 -13.51 -3.84
C GLN A 298 -26.31 -15.00 -3.54
N GLU A 299 -25.29 -15.63 -2.94
CA GLU A 299 -25.36 -17.03 -2.53
C GLU A 299 -26.27 -17.26 -1.30
N ALA A 300 -26.49 -16.21 -0.49
CA ALA A 300 -27.30 -16.27 0.72
C ALA A 300 -28.78 -15.90 0.49
N ALA A 301 -29.14 -15.43 -0.72
CA ALA A 301 -30.48 -14.97 -1.10
C ALA A 301 -31.24 -16.05 -1.91
#